data_f0fd53db1c7efb4c1f42df6fe64e5722
#
_entry.id   f0fd53db1c7efb4c1f42df6fe64e5722
#
_cell.length_a   1.000
_cell.length_b   1.000
_cell.length_c   1.000
_cell.angle_alpha   90.00
_cell.angle_beta   90.00
_cell.angle_gamma   90.00
#
_symmetry.space_group_name_H-M   'P 1'
#
loop_
_entity.id
_entity.type
_entity.pdbx_description
1 polymer ?
#
loop_
_entity_poly.entity_id
_entity_poly.type
_entity_poly.pdbx_seq_one_letter_code
_entity_poly.pdbx_strand_id
1 'polypeptide(L)'
;MDVKERALQAHEKWGGKIEVVARCEVNSKDDLSITYTPGVAEPCLKIKDDPSLSYTYTRRHNLVAVITDGTAVLGLGDIGPIAGMPVMEGKCALFKAFADVDAFPLCVASKDVDEIVRTIQLISGSFGGINLEDIAAPRCFEIERRLKEVCDIPVFHDDQHGTAVCCGAALLNACRLTGRKVDEIKMVVNGCGAAAIAVTKFLMFLGVKHITMVERFGIVCEGDDRLNPAQEEMAKVTNREHMTGTLADAVKGADVFFGMSAPQVLTAEMVSTMAKDPMVFAMANPVPEIWPEDAKKGGAAVVGTGRSDYPNQINNVLAFPGIFRGALDVRASDINEEMKLAAAKAIAACVSDEELNAEYIMPMAFDKKVIRSVADAVAQAARDSGVARI
;
A
#
# COMPACT_ATOMS: atom_id res chain seq x y z
N MET A 1 10.13 8.25 29.33
CA MET A 1 10.95 7.72 28.21
C MET A 1 10.20 8.00 26.94
N ASP A 2 10.80 8.73 26.03
CA ASP A 2 10.20 9.04 24.72
C ASP A 2 10.07 7.78 23.86
N VAL A 3 9.13 7.77 22.90
CA VAL A 3 8.90 6.65 21.97
C VAL A 3 10.17 6.29 21.18
N LYS A 4 10.96 7.29 20.80
CA LYS A 4 12.22 7.08 20.07
C LYS A 4 13.25 6.30 20.90
N GLU A 5 13.41 6.67 22.15
CA GLU A 5 14.33 6.00 23.09
C GLU A 5 13.86 4.56 23.39
N ARG A 6 12.55 4.36 23.60
CA ARG A 6 11.96 3.02 23.76
C ARG A 6 12.16 2.15 22.53
N ALA A 7 12.03 2.72 21.34
CA ALA A 7 12.25 1.99 20.09
C ALA A 7 13.68 1.49 19.96
N LEU A 8 14.69 2.35 20.24
CA LEU A 8 16.10 1.94 20.20
C LEU A 8 16.39 0.80 21.17
N GLN A 9 15.98 0.93 22.43
CA GLN A 9 16.17 -0.12 23.45
C GLN A 9 15.46 -1.43 23.08
N ALA A 10 14.26 -1.35 22.49
CA ALA A 10 13.54 -2.52 22.05
C ALA A 10 14.25 -3.24 20.90
N HIS A 11 14.73 -2.51 19.89
CA HIS A 11 15.46 -3.10 18.76
C HIS A 11 16.80 -3.74 19.20
N GLU A 12 17.53 -3.09 20.12
CA GLU A 12 18.74 -3.66 20.71
C GLU A 12 18.43 -4.97 21.46
N LYS A 13 17.37 -4.97 22.30
CA LYS A 13 16.95 -6.14 23.07
C LYS A 13 16.50 -7.29 22.17
N TRP A 14 15.78 -7.01 21.08
CA TRP A 14 15.30 -8.04 20.17
C TRP A 14 16.43 -8.63 19.31
N GLY A 15 17.43 -7.85 18.96
CA GLY A 15 18.47 -8.25 18.01
C GLY A 15 17.93 -8.47 16.59
N GLY A 16 16.84 -7.78 16.24
CA GLY A 16 16.01 -7.96 15.04
C GLY A 16 14.57 -8.33 15.41
N LYS A 17 13.64 -8.16 14.46
CA LYS A 17 12.19 -8.39 14.68
C LYS A 17 11.70 -9.74 14.18
N ILE A 18 12.52 -10.46 13.45
CA ILE A 18 12.16 -11.76 12.86
C ILE A 18 13.19 -12.81 13.23
N GLU A 19 12.74 -14.06 13.25
CA GLU A 19 13.60 -15.24 13.35
C GLU A 19 13.12 -16.30 12.36
N VAL A 20 14.00 -17.20 11.96
CA VAL A 20 13.66 -18.37 11.12
C VAL A 20 13.57 -19.59 12.01
N VAL A 21 12.38 -20.19 12.06
CA VAL A 21 12.09 -21.37 12.88
C VAL A 21 11.80 -22.57 11.97
N ALA A 22 12.43 -23.71 12.25
CA ALA A 22 12.13 -24.95 11.57
C ALA A 22 10.71 -25.43 11.89
N ARG A 23 9.97 -25.91 10.88
CA ARG A 23 8.63 -26.48 11.03
C ARG A 23 8.63 -27.99 11.26
N CYS A 24 9.76 -28.63 11.00
CA CYS A 24 9.98 -30.06 11.22
C CYS A 24 10.86 -30.29 12.44
N GLU A 25 10.70 -31.43 13.06
CA GLU A 25 11.61 -31.89 14.10
C GLU A 25 12.87 -32.51 13.47
N VAL A 26 14.01 -32.39 14.13
CA VAL A 26 15.29 -32.99 13.74
C VAL A 26 15.95 -33.50 15.02
N ASN A 27 15.32 -34.46 15.68
CA ASN A 27 15.71 -34.96 17.00
C ASN A 27 16.24 -36.43 16.96
N SER A 28 16.09 -37.11 15.82
CA SER A 28 16.46 -38.49 15.65
C SER A 28 17.16 -38.74 14.29
N LYS A 29 17.78 -39.94 14.14
CA LYS A 29 18.33 -40.37 12.83
C LYS A 29 17.23 -40.54 11.78
N ASP A 30 16.06 -40.95 12.20
CA ASP A 30 14.90 -41.09 11.31
C ASP A 30 14.43 -39.73 10.81
N ASP A 31 14.24 -38.75 11.70
CA ASP A 31 13.92 -37.38 11.33
C ASP A 31 14.93 -36.81 10.34
N LEU A 32 16.23 -37.02 10.60
CA LEU A 32 17.30 -36.57 9.70
C LEU A 32 17.18 -37.21 8.32
N SER A 33 16.86 -38.52 8.27
CA SER A 33 16.69 -39.24 7.02
C SER A 33 15.52 -38.78 6.20
N ILE A 34 14.42 -38.34 6.83
CA ILE A 34 13.23 -37.79 6.17
C ILE A 34 13.46 -36.33 5.79
N THR A 35 14.02 -35.54 6.71
CA THR A 35 14.16 -34.08 6.55
C THR A 35 15.26 -33.73 5.54
N TYR A 36 16.32 -34.54 5.47
CA TYR A 36 17.48 -34.26 4.63
C TYR A 36 17.86 -35.47 3.78
N THR A 37 18.95 -36.14 4.06
CA THR A 37 19.45 -37.26 3.21
C THR A 37 19.12 -38.61 3.84
N PRO A 38 18.52 -39.56 3.08
CA PRO A 38 18.22 -39.56 1.64
C PRO A 38 16.81 -39.07 1.25
N GLY A 39 15.86 -38.93 2.18
CA GLY A 39 14.45 -38.78 1.93
C GLY A 39 14.09 -37.51 1.13
N VAL A 40 14.85 -36.40 1.31
CA VAL A 40 14.64 -35.14 0.59
C VAL A 40 14.76 -35.27 -0.94
N ALA A 41 15.37 -36.33 -1.46
CA ALA A 41 15.43 -36.57 -2.89
C ALA A 41 14.04 -36.74 -3.53
N GLU A 42 13.08 -37.33 -2.82
CA GLU A 42 11.75 -37.62 -3.35
C GLU A 42 10.95 -36.33 -3.68
N PRO A 43 10.78 -35.36 -2.75
CA PRO A 43 10.14 -34.10 -3.10
C PRO A 43 10.91 -33.32 -4.18
N CYS A 44 12.25 -33.39 -4.22
CA CYS A 44 13.03 -32.76 -5.29
C CYS A 44 12.69 -33.33 -6.67
N LEU A 45 12.59 -34.66 -6.79
CA LEU A 45 12.23 -35.33 -8.03
C LEU A 45 10.79 -34.97 -8.45
N LYS A 46 9.86 -34.95 -7.50
CA LYS A 46 8.47 -34.53 -7.76
C LYS A 46 8.37 -33.12 -8.30
N ILE A 47 9.10 -32.16 -7.68
CA ILE A 47 9.13 -30.77 -8.13
C ILE A 47 9.81 -30.64 -9.49
N LYS A 48 10.87 -31.43 -9.76
CA LYS A 48 11.53 -31.45 -11.06
C LYS A 48 10.57 -31.86 -12.17
N ASP A 49 9.73 -32.87 -11.91
CA ASP A 49 8.75 -33.38 -12.86
C ASP A 49 7.55 -32.45 -13.03
N ASP A 50 7.11 -31.84 -11.93
CA ASP A 50 6.04 -30.83 -11.88
C ASP A 50 6.41 -29.67 -10.97
N PRO A 51 6.91 -28.54 -11.52
CA PRO A 51 7.32 -27.37 -10.75
C PRO A 51 6.21 -26.76 -9.88
N SER A 52 4.93 -27.00 -10.19
CA SER A 52 3.80 -26.52 -9.38
C SER A 52 3.79 -27.14 -7.98
N LEU A 53 4.36 -28.33 -7.82
CA LEU A 53 4.50 -29.01 -6.53
C LEU A 53 5.45 -28.30 -5.56
N SER A 54 6.23 -27.32 -6.03
CA SER A 54 7.00 -26.44 -5.14
C SER A 54 6.12 -25.72 -4.12
N TYR A 55 4.89 -25.38 -4.50
CA TYR A 55 3.90 -24.80 -3.57
C TYR A 55 3.35 -25.81 -2.55
N THR A 56 3.47 -27.11 -2.81
CA THR A 56 3.04 -28.18 -1.89
C THR A 56 4.17 -28.61 -0.96
N TYR A 57 5.37 -28.79 -1.49
CA TYR A 57 6.50 -29.39 -0.76
C TYR A 57 7.48 -28.38 -0.18
N THR A 58 7.32 -27.08 -0.44
CA THR A 58 8.16 -26.03 0.13
C THR A 58 7.33 -24.91 0.75
N ARG A 59 7.98 -23.99 1.47
CA ARG A 59 7.33 -22.82 2.07
C ARG A 59 6.94 -21.76 1.03
N ARG A 60 7.24 -21.96 -0.24
CA ARG A 60 6.90 -21.03 -1.33
C ARG A 60 5.44 -20.60 -1.31
N HIS A 61 4.51 -21.48 -0.96
CA HIS A 61 3.07 -21.17 -0.90
C HIS A 61 2.68 -20.08 0.09
N ASN A 62 3.53 -19.78 1.08
CA ASN A 62 3.24 -18.83 2.15
C ASN A 62 4.40 -17.87 2.46
N LEU A 63 5.35 -17.70 1.55
CA LEU A 63 6.54 -16.89 1.76
C LEU A 63 6.58 -15.70 0.79
N VAL A 64 6.66 -14.48 1.34
CA VAL A 64 6.76 -13.21 0.59
C VAL A 64 8.15 -12.62 0.76
N ALA A 65 8.75 -12.15 -0.33
CA ALA A 65 9.94 -11.31 -0.27
C ALA A 65 9.54 -9.84 -0.04
N VAL A 66 10.06 -9.20 0.99
CA VAL A 66 9.92 -7.75 1.24
C VAL A 66 11.20 -7.08 0.76
N ILE A 67 11.14 -6.33 -0.34
CA ILE A 67 12.32 -5.88 -1.08
C ILE A 67 12.39 -4.37 -1.12
N THR A 68 13.56 -3.81 -0.80
CA THR A 68 13.85 -2.37 -0.85
C THR A 68 15.23 -2.09 -1.43
N ASP A 69 15.42 -0.92 -2.01
CA ASP A 69 16.73 -0.31 -2.28
C ASP A 69 17.07 0.81 -1.25
N GLY A 70 16.16 1.10 -0.34
CA GLY A 70 16.32 2.07 0.75
C GLY A 70 16.33 3.53 0.30
N THR A 71 15.74 3.86 -0.85
CA THR A 71 15.81 5.22 -1.43
C THR A 71 14.63 6.12 -1.07
N ALA A 72 13.58 5.61 -0.40
CA ALA A 72 12.40 6.39 -0.02
C ALA A 72 11.85 6.01 1.37
N VAL A 73 12.73 5.83 2.36
CA VAL A 73 12.37 5.27 3.67
C VAL A 73 11.64 6.30 4.53
N LEU A 74 10.35 6.06 4.86
CA LEU A 74 9.55 6.73 5.90
C LEU A 74 9.68 8.27 6.00
N GLY A 75 9.90 8.99 4.94
CA GLY A 75 10.15 10.45 5.02
C GLY A 75 11.59 10.82 5.45
N LEU A 76 12.46 9.83 5.68
CA LEU A 76 13.91 10.03 5.84
C LEU A 76 14.60 10.16 4.48
N GLY A 77 13.93 9.73 3.42
CA GLY A 77 14.46 9.74 2.07
C GLY A 77 15.43 8.61 1.79
N ASP A 78 16.49 8.92 1.03
CA ASP A 78 17.51 7.97 0.62
C ASP A 78 18.53 7.76 1.73
N ILE A 79 18.31 6.75 2.56
CA ILE A 79 19.22 6.35 3.65
C ILE A 79 19.98 5.06 3.33
N GLY A 80 19.72 4.46 2.17
CA GLY A 80 20.35 3.25 1.69
C GLY A 80 19.75 1.95 2.26
N PRO A 81 20.04 0.82 1.60
CA PRO A 81 19.37 -0.45 1.87
C PRO A 81 19.62 -1.01 3.28
N ILE A 82 20.85 -0.88 3.81
CA ILE A 82 21.17 -1.40 5.15
C ILE A 82 20.41 -0.65 6.24
N ALA A 83 20.31 0.68 6.13
CA ALA A 83 19.58 1.49 7.11
C ALA A 83 18.06 1.31 7.00
N GLY A 84 17.55 0.84 5.85
CA GLY A 84 16.15 0.48 5.64
C GLY A 84 15.75 -0.86 6.28
N MET A 85 16.70 -1.74 6.63
CA MET A 85 16.41 -3.09 7.15
C MET A 85 15.43 -3.10 8.34
N PRO A 86 15.52 -2.23 9.35
CA PRO A 86 14.55 -2.23 10.46
C PRO A 86 13.11 -2.01 10.02
N VAL A 87 12.86 -1.25 8.95
CA VAL A 87 11.52 -1.06 8.39
C VAL A 87 11.06 -2.35 7.69
N MET A 88 11.93 -2.97 6.92
CA MET A 88 11.63 -4.22 6.20
C MET A 88 11.30 -5.37 7.16
N GLU A 89 12.07 -5.52 8.25
CA GLU A 89 11.74 -6.47 9.32
C GLU A 89 10.40 -6.15 9.99
N GLY A 90 10.11 -4.86 10.19
CA GLY A 90 8.81 -4.41 10.68
C GLY A 90 7.67 -4.86 9.76
N LYS A 91 7.82 -4.68 8.45
CA LYS A 91 6.87 -5.14 7.45
C LYS A 91 6.68 -6.66 7.51
N CYS A 92 7.76 -7.43 7.62
CA CYS A 92 7.70 -8.89 7.78
C CYS A 92 6.94 -9.30 9.04
N ALA A 93 7.19 -8.62 10.17
CA ALA A 93 6.47 -8.87 11.42
C ALA A 93 4.96 -8.59 11.29
N LEU A 94 4.58 -7.54 10.55
CA LEU A 94 3.16 -7.23 10.28
C LEU A 94 2.51 -8.31 9.39
N PHE A 95 3.18 -8.77 8.34
CA PHE A 95 2.70 -9.89 7.52
C PHE A 95 2.39 -11.12 8.37
N LYS A 96 3.29 -11.48 9.27
CA LYS A 96 3.12 -12.63 10.15
C LYS A 96 2.00 -12.42 11.16
N ALA A 97 2.00 -11.28 11.85
CA ALA A 97 1.06 -10.99 12.94
C ALA A 97 -0.40 -10.88 12.46
N PHE A 98 -0.62 -10.29 11.28
CA PHE A 98 -1.97 -10.00 10.79
C PHE A 98 -2.54 -11.09 9.88
N ALA A 99 -1.71 -11.70 9.04
CA ALA A 99 -2.19 -12.62 7.98
C ALA A 99 -1.56 -14.02 8.02
N ASP A 100 -0.74 -14.32 9.02
CA ASP A 100 0.07 -15.56 9.09
C ASP A 100 0.85 -15.83 7.78
N VAL A 101 1.30 -14.78 7.13
CA VAL A 101 2.19 -14.85 5.98
C VAL A 101 3.61 -14.74 6.47
N ASP A 102 4.44 -15.71 6.11
CA ASP A 102 5.89 -15.62 6.34
C ASP A 102 6.49 -14.64 5.35
N ALA A 103 7.35 -13.75 5.83
CA ALA A 103 7.98 -12.77 4.98
C ALA A 103 9.46 -12.64 5.31
N PHE A 104 10.28 -12.38 4.30
CA PHE A 104 11.72 -12.27 4.44
C PHE A 104 12.22 -10.95 3.84
N PRO A 105 13.00 -10.14 4.60
CA PRO A 105 13.49 -8.85 4.13
C PRO A 105 14.72 -9.03 3.24
N LEU A 106 14.73 -8.33 2.11
CA LEU A 106 15.83 -8.31 1.14
C LEU A 106 16.17 -6.87 0.77
N CYS A 107 17.37 -6.44 1.14
CA CYS A 107 17.87 -5.10 0.85
C CYS A 107 18.85 -5.15 -0.33
N VAL A 108 18.49 -4.55 -1.47
CA VAL A 108 19.28 -4.57 -2.70
C VAL A 108 20.17 -3.34 -2.77
N ALA A 109 21.48 -3.53 -2.79
CA ALA A 109 22.46 -2.45 -2.82
C ALA A 109 22.71 -1.94 -4.25
N SER A 110 21.64 -1.57 -4.95
CA SER A 110 21.71 -0.98 -6.29
C SER A 110 20.59 0.04 -6.48
N LYS A 111 20.82 1.03 -7.35
CA LYS A 111 19.83 1.98 -7.87
C LYS A 111 19.58 1.79 -9.36
N ASP A 112 20.27 0.85 -9.96
CA ASP A 112 20.08 0.48 -11.35
C ASP A 112 18.85 -0.42 -11.51
N VAL A 113 17.92 -0.03 -12.37
CA VAL A 113 16.66 -0.74 -12.60
C VAL A 113 16.88 -2.13 -13.16
N ASP A 114 17.84 -2.28 -14.09
CA ASP A 114 18.14 -3.57 -14.72
C ASP A 114 18.72 -4.56 -13.69
N GLU A 115 19.64 -4.10 -12.83
CA GLU A 115 20.21 -4.91 -11.77
C GLU A 115 19.17 -5.33 -10.73
N ILE A 116 18.30 -4.40 -10.31
CA ILE A 116 17.23 -4.68 -9.35
C ILE A 116 16.26 -5.71 -9.93
N VAL A 117 15.73 -5.46 -11.12
CA VAL A 117 14.78 -6.36 -11.80
C VAL A 117 15.40 -7.74 -12.01
N ARG A 118 16.65 -7.80 -12.49
CA ARG A 118 17.33 -9.06 -12.73
C ARG A 118 17.59 -9.84 -11.43
N THR A 119 18.01 -9.16 -10.37
CA THR A 119 18.24 -9.76 -9.06
C THR A 119 16.95 -10.39 -8.52
N ILE A 120 15.85 -9.64 -8.55
CA ILE A 120 14.55 -10.10 -8.04
C ILE A 120 14.02 -11.27 -8.89
N GLN A 121 14.11 -11.18 -10.21
CA GLN A 121 13.72 -12.26 -11.12
C GLN A 121 14.45 -13.58 -10.80
N LEU A 122 15.76 -13.52 -10.55
CA LEU A 122 16.57 -14.71 -10.29
C LEU A 122 16.20 -15.42 -8.98
N ILE A 123 15.73 -14.69 -7.97
CA ILE A 123 15.36 -15.26 -6.66
C ILE A 123 13.86 -15.52 -6.52
N SER A 124 13.03 -15.05 -7.44
CA SER A 124 11.56 -15.10 -7.34
C SER A 124 11.00 -16.51 -7.18
N GLY A 125 11.70 -17.52 -7.70
CA GLY A 125 11.33 -18.92 -7.56
C GLY A 125 11.27 -19.45 -6.12
N SER A 126 11.86 -18.75 -5.16
CA SER A 126 11.83 -19.11 -3.73
C SER A 126 10.58 -18.59 -3.01
N PHE A 127 9.81 -17.72 -3.63
CA PHE A 127 8.70 -16.97 -3.01
C PHE A 127 7.36 -17.22 -3.71
N GLY A 128 6.28 -16.98 -2.97
CA GLY A 128 4.92 -16.97 -3.50
C GLY A 128 4.42 -15.58 -3.88
N GLY A 129 5.15 -14.52 -3.49
CA GLY A 129 4.84 -13.14 -3.82
C GLY A 129 6.00 -12.20 -3.48
N ILE A 130 5.97 -10.99 -4.03
CA ILE A 130 6.97 -9.94 -3.84
C ILE A 130 6.27 -8.66 -3.40
N ASN A 131 6.66 -8.14 -2.24
CA ASN A 131 6.31 -6.82 -1.76
C ASN A 131 7.49 -5.88 -1.98
N LEU A 132 7.32 -4.88 -2.84
CA LEU A 132 8.28 -3.78 -2.99
C LEU A 132 7.96 -2.70 -1.96
N GLU A 133 8.99 -2.15 -1.33
CA GLU A 133 8.86 -1.20 -0.23
C GLU A 133 9.94 -0.12 -0.30
N ASP A 134 9.59 1.13 -0.02
CA ASP A 134 10.54 2.25 0.15
C ASP A 134 11.47 2.47 -1.06
N ILE A 135 10.98 2.25 -2.29
CA ILE A 135 11.71 2.50 -3.54
C ILE A 135 11.24 3.82 -4.14
N ALA A 136 12.17 4.74 -4.39
CA ALA A 136 11.85 6.08 -4.87
C ALA A 136 11.31 6.13 -6.30
N ALA A 137 10.34 7.02 -6.54
CA ALA A 137 9.91 7.38 -7.89
C ALA A 137 11.05 8.14 -8.64
N PRO A 138 11.10 8.05 -9.98
CA PRO A 138 10.17 7.30 -10.85
C PRO A 138 10.53 5.82 -11.02
N ARG A 139 11.67 5.36 -10.49
CA ARG A 139 12.18 4.00 -10.68
C ARG A 139 11.21 2.91 -10.20
N CYS A 140 10.51 3.16 -9.09
CA CYS A 140 9.58 2.20 -8.53
C CYS A 140 8.49 1.77 -9.54
N PHE A 141 8.00 2.68 -10.39
CA PHE A 141 7.01 2.37 -11.42
C PHE A 141 7.56 1.39 -12.47
N GLU A 142 8.77 1.66 -12.95
CA GLU A 142 9.41 0.82 -13.97
C GLU A 142 9.80 -0.55 -13.39
N ILE A 143 10.34 -0.58 -12.18
CA ILE A 143 10.72 -1.82 -11.50
C ILE A 143 9.49 -2.72 -11.32
N GLU A 144 8.39 -2.20 -10.77
CA GLU A 144 7.17 -2.98 -10.58
C GLU A 144 6.61 -3.49 -11.91
N ARG A 145 6.46 -2.61 -12.91
CA ARG A 145 5.95 -3.00 -14.24
C ARG A 145 6.77 -4.13 -14.85
N ARG A 146 8.09 -4.00 -14.86
CA ARG A 146 8.98 -5.00 -15.44
C ARG A 146 8.99 -6.31 -14.66
N LEU A 147 8.91 -6.26 -13.34
CA LEU A 147 8.81 -7.46 -12.51
C LEU A 147 7.52 -8.23 -12.76
N LYS A 148 6.39 -7.53 -12.95
CA LYS A 148 5.11 -8.16 -13.32
C LYS A 148 5.19 -8.87 -14.69
N GLU A 149 6.04 -8.41 -15.60
CA GLU A 149 6.25 -9.04 -16.90
C GLU A 149 7.14 -10.30 -16.84
N VAL A 150 8.09 -10.35 -15.92
CA VAL A 150 9.13 -11.40 -15.88
C VAL A 150 8.98 -12.40 -14.73
N CYS A 151 8.15 -12.10 -13.73
CA CYS A 151 7.85 -12.99 -12.62
C CYS A 151 6.47 -13.65 -12.81
N ASP A 152 6.36 -14.93 -12.43
CA ASP A 152 5.09 -15.67 -12.47
C ASP A 152 4.34 -15.66 -11.15
N ILE A 153 4.74 -14.82 -10.21
CA ILE A 153 4.16 -14.60 -8.89
C ILE A 153 3.76 -13.13 -8.73
N PRO A 154 2.78 -12.80 -7.87
CA PRO A 154 2.32 -11.44 -7.69
C PRO A 154 3.42 -10.51 -7.19
N VAL A 155 3.52 -9.34 -7.80
CA VAL A 155 4.38 -8.22 -7.42
C VAL A 155 3.50 -7.04 -7.05
N PHE A 156 3.77 -6.43 -5.90
CA PHE A 156 2.95 -5.35 -5.35
C PHE A 156 3.83 -4.33 -4.64
N HIS A 157 3.71 -3.06 -4.99
CA HIS A 157 4.41 -1.96 -4.33
C HIS A 157 3.48 -1.33 -3.29
N ASP A 158 3.74 -1.58 -2.00
CA ASP A 158 2.79 -1.23 -0.94
C ASP A 158 2.63 0.28 -0.74
N ASP A 159 3.70 1.08 -0.82
CA ASP A 159 3.62 2.55 -0.69
C ASP A 159 2.69 3.19 -1.72
N GLN A 160 2.57 2.58 -2.89
CA GLN A 160 1.67 3.03 -3.95
C GLN A 160 0.27 2.45 -3.75
N HIS A 161 0.18 1.13 -3.81
CA HIS A 161 -1.10 0.42 -3.93
C HIS A 161 -1.78 0.17 -2.60
N GLY A 162 -1.03 -0.13 -1.53
CA GLY A 162 -1.59 -0.29 -0.19
C GLY A 162 -2.21 1.02 0.31
N THR A 163 -1.49 2.13 0.11
CA THR A 163 -1.99 3.48 0.39
C THR A 163 -3.22 3.80 -0.44
N ALA A 164 -3.20 3.50 -1.75
CA ALA A 164 -4.33 3.76 -2.65
C ALA A 164 -5.59 3.00 -2.24
N VAL A 165 -5.46 1.72 -1.88
CA VAL A 165 -6.57 0.89 -1.40
C VAL A 165 -7.19 1.46 -0.13
N CYS A 166 -6.36 1.87 0.85
CA CYS A 166 -6.86 2.46 2.10
C CYS A 166 -7.51 3.84 1.87
N CYS A 167 -6.95 4.66 0.99
CA CYS A 167 -7.58 5.93 0.57
C CYS A 167 -8.93 5.70 -0.10
N GLY A 168 -9.03 4.68 -0.95
CA GLY A 168 -10.30 4.31 -1.58
C GLY A 168 -11.34 3.84 -0.57
N ALA A 169 -10.95 3.03 0.42
CA ALA A 169 -11.84 2.60 1.49
C ALA A 169 -12.35 3.78 2.33
N ALA A 170 -11.45 4.70 2.71
CA ALA A 170 -11.80 5.91 3.44
C ALA A 170 -12.79 6.79 2.66
N LEU A 171 -12.53 6.98 1.36
CA LEU A 171 -13.41 7.76 0.49
C LEU A 171 -14.79 7.12 0.38
N LEU A 172 -14.89 5.80 0.18
CA LEU A 172 -16.17 5.09 0.10
C LEU A 172 -17.02 5.32 1.34
N ASN A 173 -16.44 5.19 2.53
CA ASN A 173 -17.16 5.39 3.79
C ASN A 173 -17.47 6.86 4.06
N ALA A 174 -16.58 7.78 3.73
CA ALA A 174 -16.84 9.22 3.85
C ALA A 174 -17.96 9.67 2.89
N CYS A 175 -18.00 9.14 1.66
CA CYS A 175 -19.10 9.36 0.73
C CYS A 175 -20.41 8.78 1.25
N ARG A 176 -20.39 7.56 1.82
CA ARG A 176 -21.56 6.91 2.45
C ARG A 176 -22.09 7.77 3.59
N LEU A 177 -21.24 8.28 4.48
CA LEU A 177 -21.61 9.12 5.60
C LEU A 177 -22.21 10.46 5.16
N THR A 178 -21.64 11.09 4.15
CA THR A 178 -22.07 12.42 3.66
C THR A 178 -23.17 12.36 2.59
N GLY A 179 -23.60 11.15 2.21
CA GLY A 179 -24.64 10.94 1.18
C GLY A 179 -24.20 11.33 -0.24
N ARG A 180 -22.88 11.39 -0.51
CA ARG A 180 -22.33 11.74 -1.82
C ARG A 180 -22.09 10.51 -2.68
N LYS A 181 -22.21 10.68 -3.98
CA LYS A 181 -21.81 9.65 -4.95
C LYS A 181 -20.38 9.87 -5.39
N VAL A 182 -19.61 8.80 -5.48
CA VAL A 182 -18.18 8.83 -5.83
C VAL A 182 -17.94 9.48 -7.20
N ASP A 183 -18.84 9.29 -8.15
CA ASP A 183 -18.70 9.83 -9.52
C ASP A 183 -19.16 11.27 -9.69
N GLU A 184 -19.77 11.88 -8.67
CA GLU A 184 -20.25 13.27 -8.67
C GLU A 184 -19.36 14.21 -7.87
N ILE A 185 -18.47 13.68 -6.98
CA ILE A 185 -17.59 14.51 -6.13
C ILE A 185 -16.52 15.23 -6.94
N LYS A 186 -16.22 16.48 -6.52
CA LYS A 186 -15.05 17.24 -6.98
C LYS A 186 -13.92 17.06 -5.97
N MET A 187 -12.80 16.50 -6.45
CA MET A 187 -11.68 16.13 -5.61
C MET A 187 -10.42 16.92 -5.97
N VAL A 188 -9.71 17.39 -4.96
CA VAL A 188 -8.38 17.97 -5.08
C VAL A 188 -7.36 16.99 -4.47
N VAL A 189 -6.34 16.63 -5.24
CA VAL A 189 -5.18 15.87 -4.78
C VAL A 189 -3.99 16.81 -4.73
N ASN A 190 -3.48 17.10 -3.53
CA ASN A 190 -2.33 17.97 -3.35
C ASN A 190 -1.05 17.13 -3.20
N GLY A 191 -0.18 17.26 -4.17
CA GLY A 191 0.99 16.44 -4.43
C GLY A 191 0.87 15.71 -5.77
N CYS A 192 2.00 15.52 -6.44
CA CYS A 192 2.09 14.81 -7.72
C CYS A 192 3.29 13.85 -7.75
N GLY A 193 3.63 13.30 -6.58
CA GLY A 193 4.63 12.24 -6.40
C GLY A 193 4.04 10.84 -6.64
N ALA A 194 4.86 9.78 -6.42
CA ALA A 194 4.47 8.40 -6.68
C ALA A 194 3.17 7.98 -6.00
N ALA A 195 3.05 8.21 -4.71
CA ALA A 195 1.86 7.86 -3.95
C ALA A 195 0.62 8.62 -4.44
N ALA A 196 0.73 9.93 -4.67
CA ALA A 196 -0.37 10.76 -5.15
C ALA A 196 -0.86 10.31 -6.54
N ILE A 197 0.06 9.99 -7.45
CA ILE A 197 -0.28 9.45 -8.79
C ILE A 197 -0.97 8.10 -8.68
N ALA A 198 -0.44 7.18 -7.86
CA ALA A 198 -1.02 5.85 -7.68
C ALA A 198 -2.42 5.94 -7.06
N VAL A 199 -2.59 6.75 -6.02
CA VAL A 199 -3.90 7.00 -5.39
C VAL A 199 -4.86 7.62 -6.40
N THR A 200 -4.44 8.62 -7.15
CA THR A 200 -5.31 9.27 -8.16
C THR A 200 -5.77 8.28 -9.22
N LYS A 201 -4.87 7.48 -9.79
CA LYS A 201 -5.22 6.44 -10.78
C LYS A 201 -6.21 5.43 -10.18
N PHE A 202 -5.98 4.99 -8.95
CA PHE A 202 -6.87 4.05 -8.28
C PHE A 202 -8.27 4.66 -7.98
N LEU A 203 -8.32 5.93 -7.53
CA LEU A 203 -9.60 6.60 -7.29
C LEU A 203 -10.38 6.86 -8.59
N MET A 204 -9.69 7.09 -9.70
CA MET A 204 -10.32 7.12 -11.03
C MET A 204 -10.91 5.74 -11.40
N PHE A 205 -10.17 4.64 -11.12
CA PHE A 205 -10.68 3.29 -11.32
C PHE A 205 -11.86 2.95 -10.39
N LEU A 206 -11.86 3.48 -9.16
CA LEU A 206 -12.98 3.40 -8.22
C LEU A 206 -14.24 4.15 -8.73
N GLY A 207 -14.09 5.09 -9.66
CA GLY A 207 -15.17 5.83 -10.31
C GLY A 207 -15.17 7.34 -10.11
N VAL A 208 -14.17 7.94 -9.46
CA VAL A 208 -14.05 9.39 -9.32
C VAL A 208 -13.77 10.04 -10.67
N LYS A 209 -14.61 10.99 -11.09
CA LYS A 209 -14.54 11.60 -12.43
C LYS A 209 -13.90 13.00 -12.45
N HIS A 210 -14.02 13.76 -11.37
CA HIS A 210 -13.61 15.17 -11.31
C HIS A 210 -12.46 15.31 -10.32
N ILE A 211 -11.22 15.17 -10.81
CA ILE A 211 -10.01 15.30 -10.02
C ILE A 211 -9.16 16.46 -10.55
N THR A 212 -8.70 17.32 -9.65
CA THR A 212 -7.69 18.35 -9.90
C THR A 212 -6.46 18.03 -9.07
N MET A 213 -5.33 17.83 -9.71
CA MET A 213 -4.04 17.66 -9.02
C MET A 213 -3.33 19.00 -8.85
N VAL A 214 -2.64 19.15 -7.73
CA VAL A 214 -1.91 20.37 -7.39
C VAL A 214 -0.48 20.02 -6.97
N GLU A 215 0.50 20.70 -7.51
CA GLU A 215 1.90 20.62 -7.12
C GLU A 215 2.32 21.96 -6.49
N ARG A 216 3.51 22.04 -5.90
CA ARG A 216 4.03 23.27 -5.26
C ARG A 216 4.04 24.51 -6.17
N PHE A 217 4.03 24.34 -7.46
CA PHE A 217 3.98 25.41 -8.45
C PHE A 217 2.55 25.80 -8.89
N GLY A 218 1.52 25.12 -8.34
CA GLY A 218 0.11 25.36 -8.64
C GLY A 218 -0.62 24.16 -9.21
N ILE A 219 -1.80 24.41 -9.80
CA ILE A 219 -2.65 23.38 -10.41
C ILE A 219 -1.93 22.76 -11.61
N VAL A 220 -1.92 21.44 -11.66
CA VAL A 220 -1.32 20.66 -12.76
C VAL A 220 -2.21 20.77 -14.00
N CYS A 221 -1.64 21.27 -15.09
CA CYS A 221 -2.32 21.49 -16.37
C CYS A 221 -1.55 20.86 -17.51
N GLU A 222 -2.27 20.34 -18.50
CA GLU A 222 -1.67 19.84 -19.75
C GLU A 222 -0.87 20.94 -20.47
N GLY A 223 0.33 20.63 -20.90
CA GLY A 223 1.21 21.56 -21.60
C GLY A 223 2.07 22.47 -20.70
N ASP A 224 2.11 22.23 -19.40
CA ASP A 224 2.98 22.96 -18.46
C ASP A 224 4.41 22.39 -18.53
N ASP A 225 5.38 23.19 -18.95
CA ASP A 225 6.79 22.81 -19.14
C ASP A 225 7.51 22.36 -17.86
N ARG A 226 6.89 22.55 -16.68
CA ARG A 226 7.44 22.16 -15.37
C ARG A 226 7.14 20.70 -15.01
N LEU A 227 6.28 20.04 -15.78
CA LEU A 227 5.85 18.66 -15.50
C LEU A 227 6.92 17.65 -15.91
N ASN A 228 7.10 16.62 -15.09
CA ASN A 228 7.82 15.42 -15.48
C ASN A 228 6.88 14.47 -16.28
N PRO A 229 7.41 13.44 -16.96
CA PRO A 229 6.60 12.57 -17.82
C PRO A 229 5.39 11.93 -17.11
N ALA A 230 5.53 11.52 -15.83
CA ALA A 230 4.43 10.92 -15.08
C ALA A 230 3.36 11.96 -14.73
N GLN A 231 3.76 13.19 -14.43
CA GLN A 231 2.84 14.30 -14.21
C GLN A 231 2.13 14.73 -15.48
N GLU A 232 2.80 14.71 -16.63
CA GLU A 232 2.19 14.97 -17.95
C GLU A 232 1.09 13.95 -18.27
N GLU A 233 1.31 12.67 -17.97
CA GLU A 233 0.27 11.64 -18.11
C GLU A 233 -0.95 11.99 -17.26
N MET A 234 -0.75 12.40 -16.00
CA MET A 234 -1.84 12.75 -15.10
C MET A 234 -2.56 14.03 -15.54
N ALA A 235 -1.83 15.02 -16.05
CA ALA A 235 -2.41 16.26 -16.59
C ALA A 235 -3.43 16.01 -17.72
N LYS A 236 -3.20 14.99 -18.55
CA LYS A 236 -4.11 14.61 -19.65
C LYS A 236 -5.44 14.02 -19.19
N VAL A 237 -5.49 13.45 -17.98
CA VAL A 237 -6.65 12.72 -17.45
C VAL A 237 -7.32 13.39 -16.26
N THR A 238 -6.67 14.37 -15.67
CA THR A 238 -7.19 15.20 -14.56
C THR A 238 -7.45 16.62 -15.01
N ASN A 239 -7.97 17.49 -14.13
CA ASN A 239 -8.20 18.91 -14.40
C ASN A 239 -8.85 19.20 -15.77
N ARG A 240 -9.91 18.48 -16.10
CA ARG A 240 -10.59 18.57 -17.41
C ARG A 240 -11.21 19.94 -17.69
N GLU A 241 -11.37 20.79 -16.67
CA GLU A 241 -11.86 22.16 -16.79
C GLU A 241 -10.72 23.15 -17.10
N HIS A 242 -9.47 22.67 -17.23
CA HIS A 242 -8.25 23.46 -17.48
C HIS A 242 -8.09 24.62 -16.48
N MET A 243 -8.43 24.39 -15.22
CA MET A 243 -8.23 25.35 -14.14
C MET A 243 -6.75 25.67 -13.98
N THR A 244 -6.45 26.93 -13.70
CA THR A 244 -5.11 27.41 -13.35
C THR A 244 -5.17 28.13 -12.01
N GLY A 245 -4.04 28.20 -11.29
CA GLY A 245 -3.97 28.90 -10.02
C GLY A 245 -3.22 28.10 -8.95
N THR A 246 -3.52 28.44 -7.73
CA THR A 246 -2.89 27.89 -6.51
C THR A 246 -3.74 26.79 -5.89
N LEU A 247 -3.25 26.19 -4.78
CA LEU A 247 -4.04 25.27 -3.97
C LEU A 247 -5.35 25.90 -3.47
N ALA A 248 -5.31 27.19 -3.07
CA ALA A 248 -6.49 27.90 -2.59
C ALA A 248 -7.57 28.04 -3.67
N ASP A 249 -7.15 28.18 -4.94
CA ASP A 249 -8.08 28.22 -6.07
C ASP A 249 -8.68 26.82 -6.35
N ALA A 250 -7.86 25.78 -6.26
CA ALA A 250 -8.28 24.41 -6.51
C ALA A 250 -9.31 23.90 -5.50
N VAL A 251 -9.11 24.17 -4.20
CA VAL A 251 -10.00 23.66 -3.13
C VAL A 251 -11.34 24.38 -3.06
N LYS A 252 -11.48 25.54 -3.70
CA LYS A 252 -12.72 26.31 -3.67
C LYS A 252 -13.87 25.53 -4.32
N GLY A 253 -14.87 25.20 -3.51
CA GLY A 253 -16.02 24.41 -3.95
C GLY A 253 -15.73 22.92 -4.18
N ALA A 254 -14.54 22.41 -3.79
CA ALA A 254 -14.23 21.00 -3.82
C ALA A 254 -14.91 20.25 -2.67
N ASP A 255 -15.37 19.03 -2.92
CA ASP A 255 -15.97 18.14 -1.91
C ASP A 255 -14.92 17.40 -1.09
N VAL A 256 -13.78 17.09 -1.70
CA VAL A 256 -12.73 16.25 -1.11
C VAL A 256 -11.36 16.88 -1.32
N PHE A 257 -10.56 16.86 -0.27
CA PHE A 257 -9.12 17.13 -0.32
C PHE A 257 -8.35 15.88 0.08
N PHE A 258 -7.41 15.44 -0.77
CA PHE A 258 -6.37 14.46 -0.43
C PHE A 258 -5.00 15.13 -0.45
N GLY A 259 -4.36 15.24 0.71
CA GLY A 259 -3.01 15.74 0.86
C GLY A 259 -1.98 14.60 0.84
N MET A 260 -1.01 14.68 -0.05
CA MET A 260 0.11 13.75 -0.19
C MET A 260 1.39 14.51 -0.54
N SER A 261 1.66 15.57 0.22
CA SER A 261 2.68 16.57 -0.14
C SER A 261 3.52 17.02 1.05
N ALA A 262 3.43 18.29 1.40
CA ALA A 262 4.21 18.92 2.45
C ALA A 262 3.33 19.26 3.67
N PRO A 263 3.93 19.34 4.87
CA PRO A 263 3.19 19.70 6.07
C PRO A 263 2.59 21.11 6.00
N GLN A 264 1.42 21.29 6.59
CA GLN A 264 0.77 22.58 6.88
C GLN A 264 0.54 23.47 5.64
N VAL A 265 0.23 22.89 4.49
CA VAL A 265 -0.07 23.61 3.24
C VAL A 265 -1.54 23.95 3.07
N LEU A 266 -2.45 23.25 3.79
CA LEU A 266 -3.89 23.55 3.81
C LEU A 266 -4.23 24.31 5.09
N THR A 267 -5.06 25.36 4.97
CA THR A 267 -5.49 26.18 6.13
C THR A 267 -6.98 26.00 6.41
N ALA A 268 -7.42 26.36 7.63
CA ALA A 268 -8.84 26.35 7.98
C ALA A 268 -9.67 27.28 7.08
N GLU A 269 -9.11 28.43 6.66
CA GLU A 269 -9.74 29.35 5.72
C GLU A 269 -9.94 28.69 4.35
N MET A 270 -8.95 27.96 3.84
CA MET A 270 -9.09 27.20 2.60
C MET A 270 -10.19 26.15 2.72
N VAL A 271 -10.22 25.38 3.81
CA VAL A 271 -11.27 24.39 4.07
C VAL A 271 -12.65 25.06 4.10
N SER A 272 -12.79 26.26 4.67
CA SER A 272 -14.06 26.99 4.70
C SER A 272 -14.58 27.44 3.33
N THR A 273 -13.72 27.44 2.29
CA THR A 273 -14.11 27.74 0.90
C THR A 273 -14.52 26.49 0.11
N MET A 274 -14.31 25.29 0.66
CA MET A 274 -14.74 24.04 0.05
C MET A 274 -16.28 23.93 -0.01
N ALA A 275 -16.78 22.87 -0.60
CA ALA A 275 -18.20 22.57 -0.63
C ALA A 275 -18.75 22.36 0.79
N LYS A 276 -20.09 22.36 0.94
CA LYS A 276 -20.73 22.02 2.21
C LYS A 276 -20.32 20.62 2.67
N ASP A 277 -20.03 20.45 3.97
CA ASP A 277 -19.64 19.18 4.58
C ASP A 277 -18.44 18.52 3.86
N PRO A 278 -17.29 19.21 3.73
CA PRO A 278 -16.15 18.69 2.98
C PRO A 278 -15.42 17.57 3.73
N MET A 279 -14.75 16.70 2.97
CA MET A 279 -13.95 15.57 3.44
C MET A 279 -12.47 15.89 3.25
N VAL A 280 -11.68 15.83 4.33
CA VAL A 280 -10.26 16.19 4.32
C VAL A 280 -9.40 15.00 4.74
N PHE A 281 -8.53 14.56 3.86
CA PHE A 281 -7.58 13.47 4.10
C PHE A 281 -6.16 14.01 4.00
N ALA A 282 -5.49 14.21 5.14
CA ALA A 282 -4.16 14.80 5.24
C ALA A 282 -3.13 13.72 5.58
N MET A 283 -2.42 13.22 4.55
CA MET A 283 -1.62 12.00 4.63
C MET A 283 -0.14 12.24 4.90
N ALA A 284 0.35 13.49 4.86
CA ALA A 284 1.76 13.78 5.12
C ALA A 284 2.17 13.37 6.56
N ASN A 285 3.34 12.78 6.69
CA ASN A 285 3.92 12.32 7.95
C ASN A 285 5.33 12.91 8.15
N PRO A 286 5.75 13.26 9.39
CA PRO A 286 5.00 13.14 10.66
C PRO A 286 3.99 14.27 10.92
N VAL A 287 4.03 15.34 10.13
CA VAL A 287 3.14 16.52 10.24
C VAL A 287 2.22 16.53 9.04
N PRO A 288 0.88 16.52 9.24
CA PRO A 288 -0.07 16.49 8.14
C PRO A 288 -0.16 17.85 7.41
N GLU A 289 -0.80 17.88 6.25
CA GLU A 289 -1.06 19.10 5.47
C GLU A 289 -1.94 20.11 6.24
N ILE A 290 -2.79 19.61 7.13
CA ILE A 290 -3.57 20.38 8.10
C ILE A 290 -3.83 19.50 9.31
N TRP A 291 -3.79 20.08 10.51
CA TRP A 291 -4.18 19.35 11.71
C TRP A 291 -5.69 19.11 11.75
N PRO A 292 -6.16 17.95 12.26
CA PRO A 292 -7.59 17.62 12.30
C PRO A 292 -8.45 18.68 12.99
N GLU A 293 -7.93 19.30 14.05
CA GLU A 293 -8.63 20.36 14.77
C GLU A 293 -8.85 21.60 13.90
N ASP A 294 -7.86 21.95 13.07
CA ASP A 294 -7.94 23.10 12.18
C ASP A 294 -8.82 22.82 10.95
N ALA A 295 -8.78 21.57 10.43
CA ALA A 295 -9.70 21.15 9.39
C ALA A 295 -11.18 21.21 9.86
N LYS A 296 -11.45 20.76 11.09
CA LYS A 296 -12.78 20.83 11.72
C LYS A 296 -13.20 22.28 11.96
N LYS A 297 -12.30 23.18 12.39
CA LYS A 297 -12.59 24.63 12.49
C LYS A 297 -12.95 25.24 11.13
N GLY A 298 -12.35 24.75 10.04
CA GLY A 298 -12.70 25.14 8.67
C GLY A 298 -14.02 24.58 8.17
N GLY A 299 -14.66 23.68 8.92
CA GLY A 299 -15.96 23.10 8.57
C GLY A 299 -15.89 21.69 7.97
N ALA A 300 -14.73 21.00 8.04
CA ALA A 300 -14.63 19.63 7.57
C ALA A 300 -15.59 18.69 8.32
N ALA A 301 -16.43 17.97 7.59
CA ALA A 301 -17.36 16.99 8.12
C ALA A 301 -16.67 15.68 8.48
N VAL A 302 -15.64 15.31 7.71
CA VAL A 302 -14.83 14.11 7.91
C VAL A 302 -13.37 14.49 7.79
N VAL A 303 -12.54 14.00 8.73
CA VAL A 303 -11.09 14.16 8.68
C VAL A 303 -10.43 12.82 8.87
N GLY A 304 -9.52 12.46 7.97
CA GLY A 304 -8.64 11.29 8.08
C GLY A 304 -7.17 11.70 7.95
N THR A 305 -6.28 10.93 8.59
CA THR A 305 -4.83 11.16 8.52
C THR A 305 -4.06 9.84 8.46
N GLY A 306 -2.76 9.88 8.12
CA GLY A 306 -1.87 8.73 8.25
C GLY A 306 -1.43 8.43 9.70
N ARG A 307 -1.80 9.28 10.67
CA ARG A 307 -1.32 9.21 12.07
C ARG A 307 -2.19 8.27 12.90
N SER A 308 -1.52 7.49 13.77
CA SER A 308 -2.18 6.55 14.68
C SER A 308 -2.77 7.18 15.95
N ASP A 309 -2.43 8.42 16.23
CA ASP A 309 -2.91 9.16 17.39
C ASP A 309 -4.19 9.98 17.12
N TYR A 310 -4.75 9.87 15.90
CA TYR A 310 -6.01 10.48 15.50
C TYR A 310 -7.03 9.45 15.02
N PRO A 311 -8.34 9.75 15.10
CA PRO A 311 -9.38 8.96 14.47
C PRO A 311 -9.18 8.84 12.95
N ASN A 312 -9.81 7.83 12.35
CA ASN A 312 -9.78 7.59 10.90
C ASN A 312 -8.35 7.45 10.35
N GLN A 313 -7.48 6.71 11.06
CA GLN A 313 -6.15 6.42 10.56
C GLN A 313 -6.23 5.69 9.22
N ILE A 314 -5.62 6.27 8.20
CA ILE A 314 -5.46 5.65 6.88
C ILE A 314 -4.06 5.03 6.87
N ASN A 315 -4.00 3.71 7.00
CA ASN A 315 -2.74 2.98 7.10
C ASN A 315 -2.82 1.72 6.24
N ASN A 316 -1.80 1.50 5.42
CA ASN A 316 -1.71 0.36 4.50
C ASN A 316 -1.68 -1.01 5.20
N VAL A 317 -1.46 -1.07 6.51
CA VAL A 317 -1.59 -2.30 7.32
C VAL A 317 -2.99 -2.92 7.25
N LEU A 318 -4.02 -2.14 6.93
CA LEU A 318 -5.37 -2.64 6.68
C LEU A 318 -5.50 -3.39 5.35
N ALA A 319 -4.60 -3.14 4.41
CA ALA A 319 -4.67 -3.63 3.04
C ALA A 319 -3.71 -4.78 2.75
N PHE A 320 -2.37 -4.52 2.79
CA PHE A 320 -1.37 -5.43 2.23
C PHE A 320 -1.39 -6.84 2.82
N PRO A 321 -1.58 -7.06 4.16
CA PRO A 321 -1.54 -8.41 4.68
C PRO A 321 -2.68 -9.27 4.14
N GLY A 322 -3.90 -8.69 4.09
CA GLY A 322 -5.08 -9.35 3.54
C GLY A 322 -4.98 -9.57 2.03
N ILE A 323 -4.45 -8.59 1.29
CA ILE A 323 -4.23 -8.70 -0.16
C ILE A 323 -3.29 -9.88 -0.47
N PHE A 324 -2.13 -9.96 0.18
CA PHE A 324 -1.20 -11.06 -0.03
C PHE A 324 -1.78 -12.39 0.45
N ARG A 325 -2.51 -12.42 1.58
CA ARG A 325 -3.18 -13.65 2.04
C ARG A 325 -4.15 -14.17 0.98
N GLY A 326 -5.02 -13.31 0.46
CA GLY A 326 -5.96 -13.70 -0.60
C GLY A 326 -5.28 -14.14 -1.88
N ALA A 327 -4.23 -13.43 -2.32
CA ALA A 327 -3.46 -13.79 -3.51
C ALA A 327 -2.72 -15.13 -3.35
N LEU A 328 -2.11 -15.40 -2.19
CA LEU A 328 -1.42 -16.66 -1.89
C LEU A 328 -2.40 -17.83 -1.79
N ASP A 329 -3.57 -17.64 -1.20
CA ASP A 329 -4.58 -18.70 -1.01
C ASP A 329 -5.08 -19.27 -2.34
N VAL A 330 -5.06 -18.47 -3.40
CA VAL A 330 -5.47 -18.90 -4.75
C VAL A 330 -4.29 -19.04 -5.72
N ARG A 331 -3.05 -18.94 -5.23
CA ARG A 331 -1.82 -18.94 -6.05
C ARG A 331 -1.93 -17.96 -7.22
N ALA A 332 -2.38 -16.73 -6.95
CA ALA A 332 -2.57 -15.73 -7.99
C ALA A 332 -1.25 -15.44 -8.73
N SER A 333 -1.35 -15.19 -10.03
CA SER A 333 -0.21 -14.78 -10.86
C SER A 333 0.09 -13.29 -10.78
N ASP A 334 -0.90 -12.49 -10.39
CA ASP A 334 -0.80 -11.04 -10.25
C ASP A 334 -1.70 -10.55 -9.11
N ILE A 335 -1.47 -9.35 -8.64
CA ILE A 335 -2.41 -8.53 -7.87
C ILE A 335 -2.84 -7.39 -8.80
N ASN A 336 -4.01 -7.55 -9.44
CA ASN A 336 -4.55 -6.62 -10.43
C ASN A 336 -5.47 -5.54 -9.82
N GLU A 337 -6.02 -4.65 -10.67
CA GLU A 337 -6.86 -3.53 -10.22
C GLU A 337 -8.17 -4.01 -9.59
N GLU A 338 -8.77 -5.09 -10.11
CA GLU A 338 -10.00 -5.70 -9.60
C GLU A 338 -9.80 -6.22 -8.18
N MET A 339 -8.67 -6.86 -7.90
CA MET A 339 -8.30 -7.35 -6.56
C MET A 339 -8.09 -6.18 -5.58
N LYS A 340 -7.44 -5.10 -6.02
CA LYS A 340 -7.24 -3.88 -5.22
C LYS A 340 -8.58 -3.20 -4.92
N LEU A 341 -9.48 -3.12 -5.90
CA LEU A 341 -10.83 -2.58 -5.71
C LEU A 341 -11.65 -3.43 -4.73
N ALA A 342 -11.57 -4.75 -4.85
CA ALA A 342 -12.23 -5.67 -3.92
C ALA A 342 -11.71 -5.47 -2.49
N ALA A 343 -10.39 -5.31 -2.31
CA ALA A 343 -9.78 -5.00 -1.01
C ALA A 343 -10.31 -3.69 -0.41
N ALA A 344 -10.36 -2.60 -1.19
CA ALA A 344 -10.88 -1.32 -0.72
C ALA A 344 -12.34 -1.41 -0.28
N LYS A 345 -13.19 -2.08 -1.06
CA LYS A 345 -14.59 -2.32 -0.72
C LYS A 345 -14.74 -3.19 0.53
N ALA A 346 -13.91 -4.22 0.69
CA ALA A 346 -13.93 -5.10 1.85
C ALA A 346 -13.53 -4.35 3.13
N ILE A 347 -12.49 -3.51 3.08
CA ILE A 347 -12.10 -2.66 4.22
C ILE A 347 -13.26 -1.72 4.58
N ALA A 348 -13.84 -1.03 3.60
CA ALA A 348 -14.95 -0.12 3.83
C ALA A 348 -16.17 -0.82 4.46
N ALA A 349 -16.49 -2.03 3.99
CA ALA A 349 -17.62 -2.82 4.49
C ALA A 349 -17.42 -3.36 5.91
N CYS A 350 -16.19 -3.33 6.46
CA CYS A 350 -15.94 -3.68 7.86
C CYS A 350 -16.50 -2.64 8.85
N VAL A 351 -16.86 -1.45 8.39
CA VAL A 351 -17.58 -0.43 9.17
C VAL A 351 -19.06 -0.53 8.85
N SER A 352 -19.87 -0.98 9.79
CA SER A 352 -21.33 -1.10 9.61
C SER A 352 -22.02 0.27 9.53
N ASP A 353 -23.28 0.29 9.08
CA ASP A 353 -24.03 1.55 9.01
C ASP A 353 -24.31 2.13 10.39
N GLU A 354 -24.44 1.30 11.41
CA GLU A 354 -24.65 1.71 12.81
C GLU A 354 -23.39 2.29 13.45
N GLU A 355 -22.20 1.83 13.03
CA GLU A 355 -20.93 2.30 13.55
C GLU A 355 -20.41 3.54 12.80
N LEU A 356 -20.85 3.73 11.55
CA LEU A 356 -20.35 4.77 10.66
C LEU A 356 -20.66 6.17 11.19
N ASN A 357 -19.61 6.94 11.48
CA ASN A 357 -19.71 8.33 11.93
C ASN A 357 -18.43 9.10 11.56
N ALA A 358 -18.40 10.41 11.80
CA ALA A 358 -17.29 11.29 11.40
C ALA A 358 -15.93 10.91 12.01
N GLU A 359 -15.90 10.22 13.15
CA GLU A 359 -14.70 9.76 13.83
C GLU A 359 -14.41 8.27 13.57
N TYR A 360 -15.28 7.57 12.83
CA TYR A 360 -15.12 6.14 12.54
C TYR A 360 -15.58 5.80 11.13
N ILE A 361 -14.77 6.19 10.13
CA ILE A 361 -14.93 5.82 8.70
C ILE A 361 -13.97 4.69 8.29
N MET A 362 -12.97 4.40 9.12
CA MET A 362 -12.00 3.34 8.90
C MET A 362 -12.04 2.35 10.06
N PRO A 363 -11.97 1.04 9.80
CA PRO A 363 -11.91 0.05 10.86
C PRO A 363 -10.57 0.13 11.59
N MET A 364 -10.54 -0.38 12.83
CA MET A 364 -9.30 -0.44 13.61
C MET A 364 -8.31 -1.44 12.98
N ALA A 365 -7.03 -1.07 12.93
CA ALA A 365 -5.97 -1.90 12.33
C ALA A 365 -5.84 -3.30 12.97
N PHE A 366 -6.19 -3.44 14.26
CA PHE A 366 -6.11 -4.71 15.00
C PHE A 366 -7.40 -5.53 14.94
N ASP A 367 -8.42 -5.11 14.20
CA ASP A 367 -9.61 -5.93 13.99
C ASP A 367 -9.30 -7.09 13.04
N LYS A 368 -9.27 -8.30 13.59
CA LYS A 368 -8.98 -9.53 12.85
C LYS A 368 -9.97 -9.80 11.71
N LYS A 369 -11.18 -9.24 11.78
CA LYS A 369 -12.19 -9.39 10.72
C LYS A 369 -11.74 -8.71 9.44
N VAL A 370 -11.03 -7.56 9.53
CA VAL A 370 -10.59 -6.80 8.35
C VAL A 370 -9.72 -7.64 7.43
N ILE A 371 -8.67 -8.24 7.98
CA ILE A 371 -7.71 -9.02 7.19
C ILE A 371 -8.39 -10.21 6.51
N ARG A 372 -9.29 -10.91 7.22
CA ARG A 372 -10.03 -12.03 6.65
C ARG A 372 -10.99 -11.59 5.53
N SER A 373 -11.73 -10.51 5.77
CA SER A 373 -12.64 -9.94 4.77
C SER A 373 -11.89 -9.50 3.51
N VAL A 374 -10.74 -8.85 3.68
CA VAL A 374 -9.89 -8.45 2.55
C VAL A 374 -9.37 -9.68 1.81
N ALA A 375 -8.85 -10.69 2.52
CA ALA A 375 -8.31 -11.90 1.90
C ALA A 375 -9.38 -12.65 1.08
N ASP A 376 -10.56 -12.84 1.64
CA ASP A 376 -11.66 -13.52 0.95
C ASP A 376 -12.11 -12.74 -0.29
N ALA A 377 -12.25 -11.42 -0.20
CA ALA A 377 -12.64 -10.57 -1.32
C ALA A 377 -11.58 -10.56 -2.44
N VAL A 378 -10.31 -10.48 -2.07
CA VAL A 378 -9.18 -10.51 -3.02
C VAL A 378 -9.07 -11.88 -3.71
N ALA A 379 -9.21 -12.97 -2.96
CA ALA A 379 -9.21 -14.32 -3.53
C ALA A 379 -10.35 -14.51 -4.53
N GLN A 380 -11.56 -14.01 -4.21
CA GLN A 380 -12.68 -14.05 -5.13
C GLN A 380 -12.42 -13.22 -6.39
N ALA A 381 -11.94 -11.99 -6.24
CA ALA A 381 -11.62 -11.12 -7.37
C ALA A 381 -10.51 -11.72 -8.26
N ALA A 382 -9.54 -12.41 -7.68
CA ALA A 382 -8.49 -13.12 -8.43
C ALA A 382 -9.09 -14.25 -9.30
N ARG A 383 -10.08 -15.00 -8.77
CA ARG A 383 -10.81 -16.02 -9.55
C ARG A 383 -11.63 -15.39 -10.66
N ASP A 384 -12.37 -14.33 -10.35
CA ASP A 384 -13.27 -13.67 -11.30
C ASP A 384 -12.49 -13.00 -12.45
N SER A 385 -11.29 -12.48 -12.19
CA SER A 385 -10.40 -11.87 -13.18
C SER A 385 -9.46 -12.86 -13.88
N GLY A 386 -9.51 -14.15 -13.51
CA GLY A 386 -8.76 -15.21 -14.18
C GLY A 386 -7.27 -15.27 -13.85
N VAL A 387 -6.81 -14.60 -12.77
CA VAL A 387 -5.42 -14.65 -12.32
C VAL A 387 -5.18 -15.70 -11.23
N ALA A 388 -6.20 -16.30 -10.67
CA ALA A 388 -6.10 -17.42 -9.74
C ALA A 388 -5.68 -18.71 -10.48
N ARG A 389 -4.89 -19.55 -9.80
CA ARG A 389 -4.43 -20.85 -10.34
C ARG A 389 -5.06 -22.06 -9.65
N ILE A 390 -5.75 -21.81 -8.52
CA ILE A 390 -6.51 -22.84 -7.77
C ILE A 390 -7.80 -22.25 -7.20
#